data_088dd754c1612437e895fb0dda01784a
#
_entry.id   088dd754c1612437e895fb0dda01784a
#
_cell.length_a   1.000
_cell.length_b   1.000
_cell.length_c   1.000
_cell.angle_alpha   90.00
_cell.angle_beta   90.00
_cell.angle_gamma   90.00
#
_symmetry.space_group_name_H-M   'P 1'
#
loop_
_entity.id
_entity.type
_entity.pdbx_description
1 polymer ?
#
loop_
_entity_poly.entity_id
_entity_poly.type
_entity_poly.pdbx_seq_one_letter_code
_entity_poly.pdbx_strand_id
1 'polypeptide(L)'
;MRLGIIARCDNTGLGNQTRELVKMLKPNKILVIDSSHFNKNKQHFEWYEDYDFTATRFGFPKRGEILAFLQDLDVVLSCETFYSSMFVDLARDFGVKTVLQYNYEFLVNIENRSESLPDVFVAPSLWNFDKMQSMFGNETRLVHLPPPTDVKLFDRARNENMSKMHNRILHVAGKKAARDRNGTDTVFEMLKYSKEEYNLVITSQTEFEGRPKDPRVSLLHQNIKNRQDLYYGFDAMILPRRYAGLCLPMNEALISGLPVFMTDLSPNNQILPQEWLVDAEKITEFRAKSVIDVYGGDPKQLAKLVDNYVSMRKKNQMELKQQALDIGIGSFSYEVLKDQYIELFNSLK
;
A
#
# COMPACT_ATOMS: atom_id res chain seq x y z
N MET A 1 -0.99 -8.36 -27.05
CA MET A 1 -0.57 -8.96 -25.76
C MET A 1 -1.83 -9.30 -24.96
N ARG A 2 -1.95 -10.55 -24.52
CA ARG A 2 -3.08 -11.02 -23.68
C ARG A 2 -2.60 -11.14 -22.24
N LEU A 3 -3.15 -10.30 -21.37
CA LEU A 3 -2.78 -10.19 -19.96
C LEU A 3 -3.73 -10.99 -19.08
N GLY A 4 -3.19 -11.80 -18.18
CA GLY A 4 -3.90 -12.39 -17.04
C GLY A 4 -3.51 -11.71 -15.73
N ILE A 5 -4.46 -11.56 -14.80
CA ILE A 5 -4.16 -11.09 -13.43
C ILE A 5 -4.70 -12.10 -12.42
N ILE A 6 -3.87 -12.49 -11.45
CA ILE A 6 -4.31 -13.20 -10.25
C ILE A 6 -4.71 -12.15 -9.22
N ALA A 7 -5.97 -12.15 -8.80
CA ALA A 7 -6.54 -11.09 -7.98
C ALA A 7 -7.22 -11.61 -6.71
N ARG A 8 -7.31 -10.75 -5.69
CA ARG A 8 -8.14 -10.94 -4.49
C ARG A 8 -9.41 -10.12 -4.63
N CYS A 9 -10.48 -10.57 -4.01
CA CYS A 9 -11.78 -9.87 -4.00
C CYS A 9 -12.29 -9.55 -2.59
N ASP A 10 -11.38 -9.36 -1.64
CA ASP A 10 -11.72 -8.95 -0.28
C ASP A 10 -11.26 -7.51 0.04
N ASN A 11 -11.90 -6.87 1.00
CA ASN A 11 -11.58 -5.48 1.37
C ASN A 11 -10.33 -5.39 2.29
N THR A 12 -9.21 -5.97 1.81
CA THR A 12 -7.88 -5.85 2.41
C THR A 12 -6.97 -4.95 1.57
N GLY A 13 -5.79 -4.62 2.08
CA GLY A 13 -4.78 -3.91 1.30
C GLY A 13 -4.47 -4.62 -0.03
N LEU A 14 -4.25 -5.94 0.01
CA LEU A 14 -3.96 -6.74 -1.17
C LEU A 14 -5.16 -6.83 -2.14
N GLY A 15 -6.39 -6.99 -1.62
CA GLY A 15 -7.59 -6.98 -2.45
C GLY A 15 -7.79 -5.63 -3.15
N ASN A 16 -7.62 -4.51 -2.44
CA ASN A 16 -7.68 -3.18 -3.04
C ASN A 16 -6.56 -2.97 -4.07
N GLN A 17 -5.33 -3.39 -3.79
CA GLN A 17 -4.19 -3.30 -4.71
C GLN A 17 -4.47 -4.04 -6.02
N THR A 18 -4.93 -5.29 -5.96
CA THR A 18 -5.24 -6.08 -7.16
C THR A 18 -6.43 -5.53 -7.92
N ARG A 19 -7.44 -5.00 -7.23
CA ARG A 19 -8.58 -4.32 -7.83
C ARG A 19 -8.17 -3.08 -8.65
N GLU A 20 -7.27 -2.25 -8.10
CA GLU A 20 -6.76 -1.08 -8.82
C GLU A 20 -5.96 -1.47 -10.08
N LEU A 21 -5.13 -2.51 -9.98
CA LEU A 21 -4.39 -3.05 -11.14
C LEU A 21 -5.35 -3.57 -12.22
N VAL A 22 -6.40 -4.31 -11.85
CA VAL A 22 -7.42 -4.80 -12.80
C VAL A 22 -8.13 -3.63 -13.49
N LYS A 23 -8.56 -2.62 -12.74
CA LYS A 23 -9.23 -1.44 -13.31
C LYS A 23 -8.34 -0.67 -14.27
N MET A 24 -7.06 -0.47 -13.92
CA MET A 24 -6.11 0.26 -14.74
C MET A 24 -5.73 -0.51 -16.00
N LEU A 25 -5.40 -1.79 -15.86
CA LEU A 25 -4.80 -2.60 -16.93
C LEU A 25 -5.83 -3.31 -17.83
N LYS A 26 -7.06 -3.51 -17.34
CA LYS A 26 -8.15 -4.19 -18.04
C LYS A 26 -7.70 -5.53 -18.65
N PRO A 27 -7.34 -6.52 -17.81
CA PRO A 27 -6.80 -7.79 -18.28
C PRO A 27 -7.80 -8.58 -19.14
N ASN A 28 -7.29 -9.52 -19.93
CA ASN A 28 -8.11 -10.43 -20.72
C ASN A 28 -8.76 -11.51 -19.87
N LYS A 29 -8.06 -11.98 -18.81
CA LYS A 29 -8.58 -12.97 -17.87
C LYS A 29 -8.19 -12.63 -16.44
N ILE A 30 -9.03 -12.99 -15.48
CA ILE A 30 -8.76 -12.85 -14.06
C ILE A 30 -8.94 -14.21 -13.37
N LEU A 31 -7.92 -14.64 -12.62
CA LEU A 31 -8.04 -15.74 -11.66
C LEU A 31 -8.26 -15.15 -10.27
N VAL A 32 -9.47 -15.25 -9.76
CA VAL A 32 -9.84 -14.69 -8.46
C VAL A 32 -9.58 -15.72 -7.37
N ILE A 33 -8.76 -15.37 -6.41
CA ILE A 33 -8.48 -16.21 -5.23
C ILE A 33 -9.60 -16.02 -4.21
N ASP A 34 -10.42 -17.04 -4.03
CA ASP A 34 -11.43 -17.06 -2.96
C ASP A 34 -10.74 -17.24 -1.59
N SER A 35 -10.51 -16.14 -0.92
CA SER A 35 -9.83 -16.12 0.37
C SER A 35 -10.72 -16.47 1.56
N SER A 36 -12.02 -16.75 1.37
CA SER A 36 -12.93 -17.16 2.44
C SER A 36 -12.48 -18.45 3.14
N HIS A 37 -11.69 -19.27 2.45
CA HIS A 37 -11.13 -20.52 2.99
C HIS A 37 -10.03 -20.31 4.04
N PHE A 38 -9.41 -19.14 4.10
CA PHE A 38 -8.31 -18.87 5.05
C PHE A 38 -8.43 -17.54 5.80
N ASN A 39 -9.47 -16.77 5.52
CA ASN A 39 -9.82 -15.59 6.31
C ASN A 39 -11.35 -15.42 6.37
N LYS A 40 -11.82 -14.60 7.30
CA LYS A 40 -13.26 -14.33 7.49
C LYS A 40 -13.74 -13.08 6.74
N ASN A 41 -12.94 -12.55 5.82
CA ASN A 41 -13.32 -11.35 5.09
C ASN A 41 -14.41 -11.67 4.06
N LYS A 42 -15.36 -10.74 3.93
CA LYS A 42 -16.35 -10.81 2.87
C LYS A 42 -15.65 -10.78 1.50
N GLN A 43 -16.04 -11.69 0.62
CA GLN A 43 -15.62 -11.72 -0.77
C GLN A 43 -16.57 -10.86 -1.60
N HIS A 44 -15.99 -10.12 -2.55
CA HIS A 44 -16.66 -9.15 -3.41
C HIS A 44 -16.44 -9.54 -4.89
N PHE A 45 -16.97 -10.67 -5.31
CA PHE A 45 -16.85 -11.15 -6.69
C PHE A 45 -17.45 -10.16 -7.69
N GLU A 46 -18.43 -9.37 -7.26
CA GLU A 46 -19.03 -8.28 -8.03
C GLU A 46 -18.04 -7.22 -8.53
N TRP A 47 -16.84 -7.17 -7.98
CA TRP A 47 -15.78 -6.27 -8.48
C TRP A 47 -15.29 -6.65 -9.88
N TYR A 48 -15.50 -7.91 -10.29
CA TYR A 48 -14.94 -8.49 -11.52
C TYR A 48 -15.98 -8.99 -12.50
N GLU A 49 -17.30 -8.76 -12.26
CA GLU A 49 -18.39 -9.24 -13.11
C GLU A 49 -18.33 -8.74 -14.57
N ASP A 50 -17.72 -7.58 -14.81
CA ASP A 50 -17.51 -7.02 -16.15
C ASP A 50 -16.29 -7.62 -16.90
N TYR A 51 -15.61 -8.60 -16.30
CA TYR A 51 -14.39 -9.23 -16.84
C TYR A 51 -14.59 -10.74 -17.02
N ASP A 52 -13.78 -11.33 -17.89
CA ASP A 52 -13.64 -12.79 -17.95
C ASP A 52 -12.87 -13.27 -16.70
N PHE A 53 -13.59 -13.71 -15.68
CA PHE A 53 -13.00 -14.19 -14.44
C PHE A 53 -13.43 -15.59 -14.05
N THR A 54 -12.54 -16.29 -13.38
CA THR A 54 -12.79 -17.58 -12.72
C THR A 54 -12.34 -17.50 -11.27
N ALA A 55 -13.21 -17.86 -10.33
CA ALA A 55 -12.85 -17.97 -8.91
C ALA A 55 -12.31 -19.36 -8.59
N THR A 56 -11.26 -19.42 -7.74
CA THR A 56 -10.73 -20.69 -7.25
C THR A 56 -11.74 -21.38 -6.31
N ARG A 57 -11.82 -22.72 -6.38
CA ARG A 57 -12.74 -23.49 -5.54
C ARG A 57 -12.30 -23.61 -4.08
N PHE A 58 -11.00 -23.50 -3.81
CA PHE A 58 -10.38 -23.82 -2.51
C PHE A 58 -9.27 -22.83 -2.12
N GLY A 59 -9.47 -21.55 -2.21
CA GLY A 59 -8.48 -20.55 -1.78
C GLY A 59 -7.15 -20.56 -2.53
N PHE A 60 -6.64 -21.75 -2.91
CA PHE A 60 -5.44 -21.93 -3.74
C PHE A 60 -5.81 -22.64 -5.03
N PRO A 61 -5.33 -22.16 -6.21
CA PRO A 61 -5.67 -22.75 -7.48
C PRO A 61 -5.08 -24.15 -7.62
N LYS A 62 -5.90 -25.10 -8.09
CA LYS A 62 -5.46 -26.44 -8.47
C LYS A 62 -4.87 -26.42 -9.87
N ARG A 63 -4.09 -27.45 -10.22
CA ARG A 63 -3.44 -27.58 -11.50
C ARG A 63 -4.39 -27.34 -12.70
N GLY A 64 -5.60 -27.92 -12.67
CA GLY A 64 -6.58 -27.74 -13.74
C GLY A 64 -7.08 -26.30 -13.89
N GLU A 65 -7.26 -25.57 -12.77
CA GLU A 65 -7.64 -24.14 -12.78
C GLU A 65 -6.52 -23.27 -13.33
N ILE A 66 -5.26 -23.57 -12.99
CA ILE A 66 -4.08 -22.89 -13.53
C ILE A 66 -3.98 -23.10 -15.05
N LEU A 67 -4.09 -24.35 -15.52
CA LEU A 67 -3.99 -24.65 -16.94
C LEU A 67 -5.09 -23.97 -17.77
N ALA A 68 -6.34 -23.97 -17.27
CA ALA A 68 -7.45 -23.27 -17.92
C ALA A 68 -7.23 -21.74 -17.95
N PHE A 69 -6.70 -21.17 -16.88
CA PHE A 69 -6.38 -19.74 -16.82
C PHE A 69 -5.26 -19.34 -17.77
N LEU A 70 -4.19 -20.14 -17.88
CA LEU A 70 -3.03 -19.84 -18.72
C LEU A 70 -3.31 -19.90 -20.22
N GLN A 71 -4.37 -20.58 -20.66
CA GLN A 71 -4.69 -20.69 -22.10
C GLN A 71 -4.81 -19.30 -22.73
N ASP A 72 -4.15 -19.14 -23.88
CA ASP A 72 -4.14 -17.93 -24.70
C ASP A 72 -3.66 -16.65 -23.99
N LEU A 73 -2.89 -16.75 -22.90
CA LEU A 73 -2.23 -15.62 -22.28
C LEU A 73 -0.78 -15.49 -22.76
N ASP A 74 -0.29 -14.25 -22.81
CA ASP A 74 1.12 -13.93 -23.06
C ASP A 74 1.86 -13.66 -21.73
N VAL A 75 1.18 -13.03 -20.77
CA VAL A 75 1.78 -12.62 -19.48
C VAL A 75 0.76 -12.72 -18.35
N VAL A 76 1.22 -13.09 -17.17
CA VAL A 76 0.43 -13.08 -15.93
C VAL A 76 1.10 -12.21 -14.88
N LEU A 77 0.32 -11.28 -14.29
CA LEU A 77 0.69 -10.48 -13.13
C LEU A 77 0.02 -11.04 -11.88
N SER A 78 0.81 -11.24 -10.82
CA SER A 78 0.29 -11.52 -9.48
C SER A 78 0.89 -10.57 -8.45
N CYS A 79 0.17 -10.38 -7.34
CA CYS A 79 0.66 -9.63 -6.19
C CYS A 79 0.91 -10.58 -5.02
N GLU A 80 2.03 -10.37 -4.30
CA GLU A 80 2.48 -11.09 -3.13
C GLU A 80 2.92 -12.55 -3.41
N THR A 81 2.12 -13.35 -4.10
CA THR A 81 2.40 -14.76 -4.44
C THR A 81 1.59 -15.19 -5.66
N PHE A 82 1.98 -16.29 -6.31
CA PHE A 82 1.17 -16.95 -7.33
C PHE A 82 0.16 -17.96 -6.75
N TYR A 83 0.08 -18.08 -5.43
CA TYR A 83 -0.82 -19.00 -4.72
C TYR A 83 -0.65 -20.49 -5.06
N SER A 84 0.39 -20.86 -5.78
CA SER A 84 0.74 -22.25 -6.10
C SER A 84 2.22 -22.35 -6.43
N SER A 85 2.94 -23.28 -5.82
CA SER A 85 4.35 -23.54 -6.12
C SER A 85 4.60 -24.01 -7.55
N MET A 86 3.58 -24.60 -8.20
CA MET A 86 3.66 -25.08 -9.59
C MET A 86 3.41 -23.97 -10.63
N PHE A 87 2.95 -22.78 -10.22
CA PHE A 87 2.40 -21.80 -11.17
C PHE A 87 3.42 -21.34 -12.19
N VAL A 88 4.61 -20.96 -11.74
CA VAL A 88 5.67 -20.43 -12.60
C VAL A 88 6.13 -21.48 -13.61
N ASP A 89 6.29 -22.74 -13.17
CA ASP A 89 6.71 -23.84 -14.07
C ASP A 89 5.64 -24.14 -15.10
N LEU A 90 4.37 -24.23 -14.71
CA LEU A 90 3.27 -24.41 -15.66
C LEU A 90 3.15 -23.23 -16.63
N ALA A 91 3.33 -22.00 -16.18
CA ALA A 91 3.33 -20.82 -17.06
C ALA A 91 4.46 -20.92 -18.10
N ARG A 92 5.65 -21.32 -17.67
CA ARG A 92 6.82 -21.55 -18.57
C ARG A 92 6.53 -22.63 -19.62
N ASP A 93 5.91 -23.75 -19.24
CA ASP A 93 5.50 -24.82 -20.16
C ASP A 93 4.51 -24.33 -21.22
N PHE A 94 3.68 -23.34 -20.89
CA PHE A 94 2.73 -22.68 -21.81
C PHE A 94 3.33 -21.50 -22.58
N GLY A 95 4.59 -21.15 -22.35
CA GLY A 95 5.22 -19.97 -22.96
C GLY A 95 4.69 -18.63 -22.40
N VAL A 96 4.02 -18.65 -21.25
CA VAL A 96 3.43 -17.48 -20.60
C VAL A 96 4.46 -16.86 -19.65
N LYS A 97 4.70 -15.56 -19.76
CA LYS A 97 5.60 -14.81 -18.88
C LYS A 97 4.96 -14.51 -17.54
N THR A 98 5.76 -14.54 -16.50
CA THR A 98 5.31 -14.35 -15.11
C THR A 98 5.89 -13.09 -14.49
N VAL A 99 5.03 -12.25 -13.93
CA VAL A 99 5.38 -11.00 -13.24
C VAL A 99 4.84 -11.05 -11.82
N LEU A 100 5.70 -10.93 -10.82
CA LEU A 100 5.31 -10.92 -9.42
C LEU A 100 5.58 -9.56 -8.79
N GLN A 101 4.51 -8.81 -8.44
CA GLN A 101 4.64 -7.66 -7.56
C GLN A 101 4.77 -8.18 -6.12
N TYR A 102 5.99 -8.24 -5.62
CA TYR A 102 6.30 -8.92 -4.37
C TYR A 102 6.04 -8.06 -3.14
N ASN A 103 5.78 -8.73 -2.02
CA ASN A 103 5.92 -8.15 -0.69
C ASN A 103 7.11 -8.80 0.01
N TYR A 104 8.12 -8.02 0.37
CA TYR A 104 9.38 -8.52 0.96
C TYR A 104 9.13 -9.44 2.18
N GLU A 105 8.09 -9.17 2.96
CA GLU A 105 7.71 -9.96 4.13
C GLU A 105 7.35 -11.42 3.81
N PHE A 106 7.01 -11.76 2.55
CA PHE A 106 6.45 -13.05 2.14
C PHE A 106 7.33 -13.87 1.18
N LEU A 107 8.58 -13.47 0.98
CA LEU A 107 9.48 -14.09 0.00
C LEU A 107 10.15 -15.40 0.44
N VAL A 108 9.87 -15.93 1.63
CA VAL A 108 10.60 -17.06 2.22
C VAL A 108 10.66 -18.31 1.33
N ASN A 109 9.59 -18.63 0.60
CA ASN A 109 9.57 -19.81 -0.28
C ASN A 109 10.49 -19.61 -1.49
N ILE A 110 10.57 -18.39 -1.99
CA ILE A 110 11.46 -18.02 -3.08
C ILE A 110 12.91 -17.98 -2.59
N GLU A 111 13.17 -17.37 -1.43
CA GLU A 111 14.49 -17.37 -0.79
C GLU A 111 15.02 -18.79 -0.54
N ASN A 112 14.17 -19.69 -0.09
CA ASN A 112 14.52 -21.10 0.14
C ASN A 112 14.51 -21.96 -1.14
N ARG A 113 14.27 -21.37 -2.31
CA ARG A 113 14.19 -22.07 -3.60
C ARG A 113 13.14 -23.21 -3.64
N SER A 114 12.12 -23.13 -2.81
CA SER A 114 10.99 -24.06 -2.84
C SER A 114 9.95 -23.69 -3.91
N GLU A 115 10.08 -22.51 -4.51
CA GLU A 115 9.28 -22.03 -5.63
C GLU A 115 10.20 -21.47 -6.72
N SER A 116 9.81 -21.64 -7.99
CA SER A 116 10.56 -21.13 -9.13
C SER A 116 10.47 -19.59 -9.21
N LEU A 117 11.54 -18.95 -9.70
CA LEU A 117 11.60 -17.51 -9.89
C LEU A 117 10.68 -17.07 -11.03
N PRO A 118 9.93 -15.96 -10.87
CA PRO A 118 9.21 -15.34 -11.98
C PRO A 118 10.18 -14.75 -13.01
N ASP A 119 9.69 -14.44 -14.22
CA ASP A 119 10.48 -13.73 -15.24
C ASP A 119 10.82 -12.30 -14.77
N VAL A 120 9.93 -11.65 -14.00
CA VAL A 120 10.15 -10.32 -13.43
C VAL A 120 9.60 -10.21 -12.01
N PHE A 121 10.41 -9.64 -11.13
CA PHE A 121 9.94 -9.07 -9.87
C PHE A 121 9.62 -7.58 -10.04
N VAL A 122 8.44 -7.18 -9.59
CA VAL A 122 8.03 -5.79 -9.46
C VAL A 122 8.06 -5.39 -7.99
N ALA A 123 8.87 -4.42 -7.65
CA ALA A 123 8.89 -3.81 -6.32
C ALA A 123 7.74 -2.77 -6.21
N PRO A 124 6.79 -2.92 -5.29
CA PRO A 124 5.73 -1.94 -5.07
C PRO A 124 6.24 -0.67 -4.40
N SER A 125 7.45 -0.71 -3.87
CA SER A 125 8.20 0.39 -3.29
C SER A 125 9.69 0.01 -3.24
N LEU A 126 10.56 0.97 -2.96
CA LEU A 126 12.00 0.71 -2.85
C LEU A 126 12.43 0.09 -1.50
N TRP A 127 11.49 -0.32 -0.66
CA TRP A 127 11.79 -0.98 0.60
C TRP A 127 12.51 -2.32 0.38
N ASN A 128 13.74 -2.44 0.88
CA ASN A 128 14.61 -3.59 0.67
C ASN A 128 14.90 -3.94 -0.81
N PHE A 129 14.77 -2.97 -1.72
CA PHE A 129 15.02 -3.20 -3.15
C PHE A 129 16.46 -3.68 -3.40
N ASP A 130 17.46 -3.05 -2.77
CA ASP A 130 18.87 -3.43 -2.91
C ASP A 130 19.14 -4.86 -2.42
N LYS A 131 18.47 -5.29 -1.34
CA LYS A 131 18.54 -6.68 -0.87
C LYS A 131 17.98 -7.64 -1.93
N MET A 132 16.84 -7.31 -2.51
CA MET A 132 16.24 -8.09 -3.61
C MET A 132 17.15 -8.13 -4.83
N GLN A 133 17.73 -6.99 -5.21
CA GLN A 133 18.69 -6.92 -6.32
C GLN A 133 19.92 -7.78 -6.06
N SER A 134 20.44 -7.76 -4.84
CA SER A 134 21.60 -8.60 -4.45
C SER A 134 21.26 -10.10 -4.44
N MET A 135 20.04 -10.48 -4.06
CA MET A 135 19.63 -11.88 -3.96
C MET A 135 19.25 -12.50 -5.30
N PHE A 136 18.60 -11.74 -6.18
CA PHE A 136 17.95 -12.27 -7.38
C PHE A 136 18.30 -11.54 -8.67
N GLY A 137 18.97 -10.40 -8.62
CA GLY A 137 19.19 -9.54 -9.79
C GLY A 137 20.01 -10.18 -10.92
N ASN A 138 20.78 -11.24 -10.64
CA ASN A 138 21.51 -12.01 -11.66
C ASN A 138 20.65 -13.11 -12.31
N GLU A 139 19.50 -13.45 -11.74
CA GLU A 139 18.67 -14.58 -12.19
C GLU A 139 17.33 -14.13 -12.74
N THR A 140 16.82 -12.99 -12.29
CA THR A 140 15.56 -12.43 -12.74
C THR A 140 15.61 -10.90 -12.75
N ARG A 141 14.84 -10.29 -13.64
CA ARG A 141 14.75 -8.82 -13.74
C ARG A 141 13.98 -8.26 -12.55
N LEU A 142 14.51 -7.19 -11.92
CA LEU A 142 13.81 -6.39 -10.93
C LEU A 142 13.47 -5.02 -11.50
N VAL A 143 12.24 -4.56 -11.24
CA VAL A 143 11.78 -3.20 -11.60
C VAL A 143 11.01 -2.60 -10.44
N HIS A 144 11.05 -1.29 -10.30
CA HIS A 144 10.22 -0.56 -9.35
C HIS A 144 9.00 0.02 -10.09
N LEU A 145 7.80 -0.48 -9.75
CA LEU A 145 6.53 0.09 -10.21
C LEU A 145 5.54 0.03 -9.03
N PRO A 146 5.14 1.17 -8.46
CA PRO A 146 4.19 1.20 -7.38
C PRO A 146 2.79 0.74 -7.83
N PRO A 147 1.93 0.28 -6.91
CA PRO A 147 0.56 -0.02 -7.24
C PRO A 147 -0.19 1.28 -7.56
N PRO A 148 -1.05 1.25 -8.59
CA PRO A 148 -1.81 2.41 -9.00
C PRO A 148 -2.94 2.74 -8.02
N THR A 149 -3.39 3.99 -8.07
CA THR A 149 -4.55 4.47 -7.33
C THR A 149 -5.49 5.23 -8.26
N ASP A 150 -6.77 4.91 -8.22
CA ASP A 150 -7.80 5.65 -8.96
C ASP A 150 -8.02 7.03 -8.33
N VAL A 151 -7.43 8.06 -8.94
CA VAL A 151 -7.49 9.45 -8.45
C VAL A 151 -8.93 9.95 -8.35
N LYS A 152 -9.81 9.51 -9.26
CA LYS A 152 -11.24 9.93 -9.29
C LYS A 152 -12.01 9.42 -8.08
N LEU A 153 -11.62 8.28 -7.53
CA LEU A 153 -12.23 7.74 -6.32
C LEU A 153 -12.12 8.71 -5.14
N PHE A 154 -11.08 9.54 -5.12
CA PHE A 154 -10.77 10.49 -4.04
C PHE A 154 -11.22 11.93 -4.32
N ASP A 155 -11.88 12.21 -5.45
CA ASP A 155 -12.31 13.56 -5.85
C ASP A 155 -13.09 14.30 -4.77
N ARG A 156 -14.03 13.60 -4.10
CA ARG A 156 -14.83 14.20 -3.03
C ARG A 156 -13.95 14.63 -1.85
N ALA A 157 -13.05 13.78 -1.41
CA ALA A 157 -12.14 14.08 -0.29
C ALA A 157 -11.17 15.20 -0.68
N ARG A 158 -10.56 15.10 -1.88
CA ARG A 158 -9.66 16.11 -2.41
C ARG A 158 -10.32 17.50 -2.50
N ASN A 159 -11.48 17.59 -3.11
CA ASN A 159 -12.19 18.86 -3.28
C ASN A 159 -12.53 19.50 -1.92
N GLU A 160 -12.98 18.72 -0.96
CA GLU A 160 -13.24 19.23 0.40
C GLU A 160 -11.94 19.68 1.07
N ASN A 161 -10.91 18.86 1.07
CA ASN A 161 -9.62 19.17 1.72
C ASN A 161 -8.95 20.42 1.12
N MET A 162 -9.07 20.62 -0.21
CA MET A 162 -8.49 21.74 -0.93
C MET A 162 -9.35 23.01 -0.84
N SER A 163 -10.61 22.92 -0.43
CA SER A 163 -11.51 24.09 -0.39
C SER A 163 -11.32 24.98 0.82
N LYS A 164 -10.94 24.40 1.96
CA LYS A 164 -10.81 25.12 3.24
C LYS A 164 -9.93 24.36 4.24
N MET A 165 -9.58 25.02 5.34
CA MET A 165 -8.92 24.39 6.49
C MET A 165 -9.95 23.86 7.48
N HIS A 166 -9.69 22.71 8.06
CA HIS A 166 -10.59 21.98 8.96
C HIS A 166 -10.10 21.96 10.42
N ASN A 167 -8.84 22.34 10.66
CA ASN A 167 -8.13 22.18 11.93
C ASN A 167 -8.15 20.71 12.41
N ARG A 168 -8.02 19.77 11.48
CA ARG A 168 -8.10 18.32 11.71
C ARG A 168 -6.91 17.60 11.10
N ILE A 169 -6.24 16.83 11.93
CA ILE A 169 -5.11 15.97 11.55
C ILE A 169 -5.57 14.51 11.62
N LEU A 170 -5.28 13.72 10.58
CA LEU A 170 -5.62 12.31 10.52
C LEU A 170 -4.45 11.46 11.00
N HIS A 171 -4.74 10.40 11.78
CA HIS A 171 -3.84 9.26 11.98
C HIS A 171 -4.57 7.95 11.67
N VAL A 172 -4.01 7.14 10.79
CA VAL A 172 -4.56 5.83 10.41
C VAL A 172 -3.81 4.74 11.19
N ALA A 173 -4.35 4.34 12.33
CA ALA A 173 -3.77 3.26 13.13
C ALA A 173 -3.98 1.88 12.48
N GLY A 174 -5.06 1.71 11.71
CA GLY A 174 -5.41 0.43 11.10
C GLY A 174 -5.76 -0.64 12.13
N LYS A 175 -5.24 -1.85 11.95
CA LYS A 175 -5.24 -2.88 13.00
C LYS A 175 -4.01 -2.67 13.87
N LYS A 176 -4.18 -2.06 15.04
CA LYS A 176 -3.10 -1.95 16.03
C LYS A 176 -2.80 -3.37 16.56
N ALA A 177 -2.02 -4.12 15.80
CA ALA A 177 -1.47 -5.38 16.27
C ALA A 177 -0.34 -5.12 17.27
N ALA A 178 0.15 -6.18 17.94
CA ALA A 178 1.20 -6.11 18.96
C ALA A 178 2.49 -5.36 18.56
N ARG A 179 2.67 -5.03 17.28
CA ARG A 179 3.86 -4.37 16.74
C ARG A 179 3.64 -2.93 16.30
N ASP A 180 2.43 -2.40 16.42
CA ASP A 180 2.09 -1.00 16.09
C ASP A 180 2.80 -0.48 14.81
N ARG A 181 2.54 -1.13 13.68
CA ARG A 181 3.19 -0.82 12.38
C ARG A 181 3.16 0.67 12.03
N ASN A 182 2.05 1.34 12.32
CA ASN A 182 1.80 2.72 11.93
C ASN A 182 2.27 3.76 12.94
N GLY A 183 2.90 3.34 14.05
CA GLY A 183 3.51 4.24 15.03
C GLY A 183 2.50 5.01 15.89
N THR A 184 1.36 4.40 16.20
CA THR A 184 0.31 5.02 17.03
C THR A 184 0.85 5.41 18.41
N ASP A 185 1.75 4.61 19.00
CA ASP A 185 2.37 4.91 20.29
C ASP A 185 3.28 6.16 20.19
N THR A 186 3.98 6.34 19.05
CA THR A 186 4.73 7.58 18.78
C THR A 186 3.80 8.80 18.68
N VAL A 187 2.64 8.63 18.06
CA VAL A 187 1.61 9.69 17.97
C VAL A 187 1.07 10.04 19.36
N PHE A 188 0.86 9.07 20.23
CA PHE A 188 0.41 9.33 21.61
C PHE A 188 1.50 10.04 22.42
N GLU A 189 2.76 9.65 22.25
CA GLU A 189 3.87 10.30 22.93
C GLU A 189 4.08 11.74 22.43
N MET A 190 3.92 11.99 21.13
CA MET A 190 3.99 13.31 20.50
C MET A 190 3.09 14.33 21.19
N LEU A 191 1.88 13.94 21.60
CA LEU A 191 0.89 14.84 22.24
C LEU A 191 1.41 15.52 23.51
N LYS A 192 2.37 14.92 24.21
CA LYS A 192 3.00 15.50 25.41
C LYS A 192 3.90 16.70 25.09
N TYR A 193 4.34 16.82 23.85
CA TYR A 193 5.26 17.86 23.39
C TYR A 193 4.60 18.90 22.48
N SER A 194 3.50 18.53 21.83
CA SER A 194 2.72 19.42 20.96
C SER A 194 2.00 20.49 21.76
N LYS A 195 2.05 21.74 21.28
CA LYS A 195 1.55 22.95 21.94
C LYS A 195 0.36 23.58 21.23
N GLU A 196 0.18 23.27 19.94
CA GLU A 196 -0.87 23.86 19.13
C GLU A 196 -2.22 23.15 19.34
N GLU A 197 -3.29 23.88 19.09
CA GLU A 197 -4.67 23.39 19.17
C GLU A 197 -5.14 22.86 17.81
N TYR A 198 -5.47 21.59 17.74
CA TYR A 198 -6.03 20.91 16.58
C TYR A 198 -6.81 19.67 17.01
N ASN A 199 -7.66 19.14 16.16
CA ASN A 199 -8.34 17.87 16.39
C ASN A 199 -7.57 16.71 15.72
N LEU A 200 -6.93 15.87 16.53
CA LEU A 200 -6.30 14.64 16.08
C LEU A 200 -7.33 13.52 16.00
N VAL A 201 -7.70 13.14 14.80
CA VAL A 201 -8.63 12.04 14.54
C VAL A 201 -7.84 10.77 14.27
N ILE A 202 -7.98 9.80 15.14
CA ILE A 202 -7.34 8.49 15.03
C ILE A 202 -8.37 7.46 14.60
N THR A 203 -8.14 6.84 13.44
CA THR A 203 -9.01 5.79 12.92
C THR A 203 -8.40 4.41 13.17
N SER A 204 -9.19 3.49 13.70
CA SER A 204 -8.74 2.12 13.99
C SER A 204 -9.81 1.09 13.64
N GLN A 205 -9.35 -0.08 13.21
CA GLN A 205 -10.19 -1.27 13.00
C GLN A 205 -10.32 -2.12 14.27
N THR A 206 -9.52 -1.84 15.30
CA THR A 206 -9.52 -2.55 16.59
C THR A 206 -9.56 -1.56 17.73
N GLU A 207 -10.13 -1.95 18.87
CA GLU A 207 -10.10 -1.14 20.07
C GLU A 207 -8.67 -0.94 20.58
N PHE A 208 -8.42 0.20 21.20
CA PHE A 208 -7.15 0.53 21.85
C PHE A 208 -7.26 0.32 23.35
N GLU A 209 -6.29 -0.39 23.92
CA GLU A 209 -5.97 -0.25 25.32
C GLU A 209 -5.05 0.97 25.51
N GLY A 210 -5.27 1.75 26.59
CA GLY A 210 -4.39 2.89 26.93
C GLY A 210 -4.61 4.16 26.11
N ARG A 211 -5.87 4.53 25.82
CA ARG A 211 -6.24 5.80 25.20
C ARG A 211 -5.61 7.01 25.93
N PRO A 212 -4.94 7.95 25.23
CA PRO A 212 -4.44 9.18 25.85
C PRO A 212 -5.63 10.04 26.34
N LYS A 213 -5.48 10.60 27.52
CA LYS A 213 -6.44 11.59 28.08
C LYS A 213 -6.06 12.98 27.57
N ASP A 214 -6.17 13.19 26.27
CA ASP A 214 -5.89 14.48 25.64
C ASP A 214 -7.17 14.97 24.95
N PRO A 215 -7.65 16.20 25.23
CA PRO A 215 -8.89 16.72 24.68
C PRO A 215 -8.85 16.88 23.15
N ARG A 216 -7.66 16.96 22.56
CA ARG A 216 -7.47 17.07 21.11
C ARG A 216 -7.76 15.75 20.38
N VAL A 217 -7.85 14.61 21.08
CA VAL A 217 -7.94 13.28 20.45
C VAL A 217 -9.38 12.81 20.30
N SER A 218 -9.75 12.53 19.05
CA SER A 218 -10.99 11.84 18.67
C SER A 218 -10.66 10.44 18.14
N LEU A 219 -11.21 9.40 18.75
CA LEU A 219 -11.04 8.01 18.28
C LEU A 219 -12.27 7.56 17.49
N LEU A 220 -12.04 7.06 16.30
CA LEU A 220 -13.06 6.47 15.44
C LEU A 220 -12.79 4.97 15.27
N HIS A 221 -13.57 4.16 16.01
CA HIS A 221 -13.56 2.70 15.86
C HIS A 221 -14.63 2.29 14.86
N GLN A 222 -14.24 2.13 13.61
CA GLN A 222 -15.16 1.60 12.60
C GLN A 222 -14.42 1.06 11.40
N ASN A 223 -15.01 0.03 10.79
CA ASN A 223 -14.68 -0.35 9.43
C ASN A 223 -15.36 0.63 8.49
N ILE A 224 -14.59 1.53 7.91
CA ILE A 224 -15.10 2.50 6.94
C ILE A 224 -15.50 1.73 5.67
N LYS A 225 -16.76 1.87 5.26
CA LYS A 225 -17.32 1.14 4.12
C LYS A 225 -16.62 1.51 2.80
N ASN A 226 -16.37 2.80 2.62
CA ASN A 226 -15.70 3.32 1.44
C ASN A 226 -14.35 3.90 1.88
N ARG A 227 -13.25 3.34 1.42
CA ARG A 227 -11.90 3.74 1.84
C ARG A 227 -11.57 5.22 1.61
N GLN A 228 -12.14 5.83 0.56
CA GLN A 228 -11.96 7.25 0.24
C GLN A 228 -12.57 8.20 1.29
N ASP A 229 -13.59 7.76 2.02
CA ASP A 229 -14.22 8.58 3.08
C ASP A 229 -13.30 8.76 4.29
N LEU A 230 -12.26 7.91 4.40
CA LEU A 230 -11.24 7.98 5.44
C LEU A 230 -10.48 9.32 5.43
N TYR A 231 -10.31 9.91 4.25
CA TYR A 231 -9.47 11.11 4.04
C TYR A 231 -10.28 12.41 3.92
N TYR A 232 -11.59 12.36 4.14
CA TYR A 232 -12.48 13.50 3.94
C TYR A 232 -12.46 14.48 5.12
N GLY A 233 -12.21 15.77 4.85
CA GLY A 233 -12.28 16.86 5.82
C GLY A 233 -11.09 16.91 6.78
N PHE A 234 -9.86 16.73 6.25
CA PHE A 234 -8.61 16.84 6.99
C PHE A 234 -7.65 17.85 6.34
N ASP A 235 -6.64 18.24 7.12
CA ASP A 235 -5.61 19.19 6.67
C ASP A 235 -4.27 18.51 6.41
N ALA A 236 -3.94 17.50 7.17
CA ALA A 236 -2.74 16.68 7.01
C ALA A 236 -2.97 15.28 7.59
N MET A 237 -2.04 14.38 7.32
CA MET A 237 -1.97 13.06 7.97
C MET A 237 -0.62 12.89 8.67
N ILE A 238 -0.63 12.31 9.88
CA ILE A 238 0.58 11.85 10.55
C ILE A 238 0.61 10.33 10.55
N LEU A 239 1.73 9.75 10.10
CA LEU A 239 1.87 8.31 9.99
C LEU A 239 3.34 7.89 10.23
N PRO A 240 3.85 7.97 11.48
CA PRO A 240 5.24 7.66 11.81
C PRO A 240 5.48 6.15 11.74
N ARG A 241 5.42 5.58 10.54
CA ARG A 241 5.54 4.13 10.31
C ARG A 241 6.86 3.58 10.80
N ARG A 242 6.78 2.40 11.39
CA ARG A 242 7.91 1.72 12.03
C ARG A 242 8.60 0.71 11.12
N TYR A 243 7.90 0.20 10.11
CA TYR A 243 8.39 -0.77 9.12
C TYR A 243 7.39 -0.97 7.99
N ALA A 244 7.79 -1.69 6.97
CA ALA A 244 7.04 -2.13 5.79
C ALA A 244 7.08 -1.20 4.58
N GLY A 245 7.02 -1.83 3.42
CA GLY A 245 7.18 -1.16 2.14
C GLY A 245 5.94 -0.45 1.65
N LEU A 246 4.91 -1.20 1.26
CA LEU A 246 3.71 -0.61 0.69
C LEU A 246 2.88 0.13 1.75
N CYS A 247 2.53 1.39 1.44
CA CYS A 247 1.72 2.24 2.31
C CYS A 247 0.55 2.87 1.55
N LEU A 248 -0.50 2.09 1.28
CA LEU A 248 -1.69 2.61 0.61
C LEU A 248 -2.27 3.86 1.31
N PRO A 249 -2.32 3.95 2.67
CA PRO A 249 -2.78 5.17 3.31
C PRO A 249 -1.97 6.43 2.96
N MET A 250 -0.66 6.32 2.76
CA MET A 250 0.16 7.45 2.30
C MET A 250 -0.23 7.87 0.88
N ASN A 251 -0.30 6.91 -0.05
CA ASN A 251 -0.65 7.17 -1.45
C ASN A 251 -2.02 7.84 -1.56
N GLU A 252 -3.00 7.31 -0.84
CA GLU A 252 -4.38 7.79 -0.82
C GLU A 252 -4.52 9.18 -0.17
N ALA A 253 -3.79 9.44 0.92
CA ALA A 253 -3.74 10.74 1.57
C ALA A 253 -3.15 11.81 0.65
N LEU A 254 -2.02 11.52 0.00
CA LEU A 254 -1.38 12.43 -0.96
C LEU A 254 -2.35 12.79 -2.11
N ILE A 255 -3.01 11.80 -2.71
CA ILE A 255 -4.02 12.00 -3.77
C ILE A 255 -5.23 12.80 -3.25
N SER A 256 -5.52 12.73 -1.97
CA SER A 256 -6.57 13.52 -1.32
C SER A 256 -6.12 14.95 -0.93
N GLY A 257 -4.90 15.37 -1.31
CA GLY A 257 -4.34 16.68 -1.00
C GLY A 257 -3.94 16.85 0.47
N LEU A 258 -3.52 15.76 1.13
CA LEU A 258 -3.05 15.79 2.52
C LEU A 258 -1.53 15.63 2.58
N PRO A 259 -0.76 16.63 3.07
CA PRO A 259 0.61 16.42 3.46
C PRO A 259 0.71 15.28 4.46
N VAL A 260 1.71 14.39 4.31
CA VAL A 260 1.86 13.21 5.17
C VAL A 260 3.18 13.29 5.92
N PHE A 261 3.12 13.41 7.25
CA PHE A 261 4.28 13.47 8.11
C PHE A 261 4.64 12.06 8.59
N MET A 262 5.84 11.60 8.22
CA MET A 262 6.27 10.22 8.42
C MET A 262 7.68 10.13 9.04
N THR A 263 8.11 8.91 9.31
CA THR A 263 9.50 8.60 9.68
C THR A 263 10.42 8.66 8.47
N ASP A 264 11.64 9.13 8.64
CA ASP A 264 12.73 9.13 7.64
C ASP A 264 13.26 7.70 7.47
N LEU A 265 12.51 6.91 6.75
CA LEU A 265 12.80 5.50 6.43
C LEU A 265 12.43 5.21 4.99
N SER A 266 13.18 4.29 4.37
CA SER A 266 12.74 3.73 3.09
C SER A 266 11.41 2.98 3.26
N PRO A 267 10.42 3.18 2.37
CA PRO A 267 10.46 3.99 1.14
C PRO A 267 9.97 5.44 1.31
N ASN A 268 9.58 5.87 2.51
CA ASN A 268 8.94 7.17 2.74
C ASN A 268 9.83 8.32 2.25
N ASN A 269 11.12 8.27 2.60
CA ASN A 269 12.14 9.29 2.28
C ASN A 269 12.55 9.34 0.80
N GLN A 270 12.02 8.44 -0.01
CA GLN A 270 12.24 8.44 -1.46
C GLN A 270 11.07 9.06 -2.23
N ILE A 271 9.97 9.34 -1.52
CA ILE A 271 8.72 9.87 -2.07
C ILE A 271 8.40 11.24 -1.47
N LEU A 272 8.55 11.36 -0.14
CA LEU A 272 8.17 12.56 0.59
C LEU A 272 9.33 13.57 0.70
N PRO A 273 9.05 14.87 0.73
CA PRO A 273 10.04 15.90 1.03
C PRO A 273 10.68 15.67 2.40
N GLN A 274 11.97 15.97 2.52
CA GLN A 274 12.73 15.76 3.76
C GLN A 274 12.12 16.53 4.96
N GLU A 275 11.57 17.70 4.70
CA GLU A 275 10.90 18.55 5.71
C GLU A 275 9.59 17.96 6.25
N TRP A 276 9.09 16.88 5.65
CA TRP A 276 7.90 16.14 6.15
C TRP A 276 8.28 14.88 6.96
N LEU A 277 9.58 14.67 7.14
CA LEU A 277 10.11 13.46 7.77
C LEU A 277 10.68 13.78 9.15
N VAL A 278 10.59 12.79 10.04
CA VAL A 278 11.21 12.83 11.36
C VAL A 278 12.22 11.70 11.49
N ASP A 279 13.30 11.96 12.21
CA ASP A 279 14.34 10.97 12.46
C ASP A 279 13.76 9.69 13.07
N ALA A 280 14.33 8.57 12.70
CA ALA A 280 13.95 7.27 13.21
C ALA A 280 15.16 6.41 13.56
N GLU A 281 15.09 5.74 14.71
CA GLU A 281 16.12 4.84 15.18
C GLU A 281 15.63 3.39 15.17
N LYS A 282 16.52 2.43 14.84
CA LYS A 282 16.20 1.00 14.97
C LYS A 282 16.07 0.66 16.45
N ILE A 283 14.89 0.18 16.85
CA ILE A 283 14.58 -0.18 18.24
C ILE A 283 14.55 -1.69 18.48
N THR A 284 14.20 -2.47 17.46
CA THR A 284 14.11 -3.93 17.54
C THR A 284 14.03 -4.53 16.14
N GLU A 285 13.91 -5.86 16.10
CA GLU A 285 13.57 -6.60 14.88
C GLU A 285 12.61 -7.74 15.22
N PHE A 286 11.95 -8.27 14.23
CA PHE A 286 11.19 -9.50 14.37
C PHE A 286 11.32 -10.38 13.14
N ARG A 287 11.10 -11.66 13.32
CA ARG A 287 11.04 -12.61 12.24
C ARG A 287 9.57 -12.83 11.84
N ALA A 288 9.23 -12.35 10.65
CA ALA A 288 8.06 -12.80 9.91
C ALA A 288 8.47 -14.03 9.09
N LYS A 289 8.27 -14.04 7.80
CA LYS A 289 8.95 -14.96 6.89
C LYS A 289 10.39 -14.49 6.63
N SER A 290 10.62 -13.18 6.57
CA SER A 290 11.95 -12.54 6.55
C SER A 290 12.21 -11.79 7.86
N VAL A 291 13.46 -11.42 8.15
CA VAL A 291 13.82 -10.56 9.29
C VAL A 291 13.46 -9.12 8.96
N ILE A 292 12.66 -8.50 9.80
CA ILE A 292 12.14 -7.16 9.64
C ILE A 292 12.64 -6.26 10.77
N ASP A 293 13.39 -5.23 10.40
CA ASP A 293 13.80 -4.18 11.31
C ASP A 293 12.61 -3.29 11.69
N VAL A 294 12.52 -2.92 12.96
CA VAL A 294 11.49 -2.04 13.51
C VAL A 294 12.14 -0.78 14.04
N TYR A 295 11.61 0.35 13.63
CA TYR A 295 12.13 1.66 13.99
C TYR A 295 11.15 2.43 14.88
N GLY A 296 11.65 3.39 15.63
CA GLY A 296 10.87 4.37 16.39
C GLY A 296 11.14 5.76 15.84
N GLY A 297 10.08 6.50 15.51
CA GLY A 297 10.21 7.92 15.14
C GLY A 297 10.35 8.80 16.35
N ASP A 298 11.05 9.96 16.22
CA ASP A 298 11.18 10.94 17.29
C ASP A 298 9.84 11.68 17.56
N PRO A 299 9.20 11.49 18.72
CA PRO A 299 7.94 12.13 19.01
C PRO A 299 8.04 13.65 19.23
N LYS A 300 9.22 14.16 19.63
CA LYS A 300 9.43 15.60 19.80
C LYS A 300 9.57 16.31 18.47
N GLN A 301 10.30 15.71 17.54
CA GLN A 301 10.38 16.23 16.17
C GLN A 301 9.02 16.17 15.49
N LEU A 302 8.25 15.09 15.67
CA LEU A 302 6.91 14.97 15.11
C LEU A 302 5.97 16.03 15.68
N ALA A 303 6.02 16.30 16.99
CA ALA A 303 5.26 17.38 17.60
C ALA A 303 5.61 18.75 17.00
N LYS A 304 6.92 19.06 16.90
CA LYS A 304 7.39 20.32 16.30
C LYS A 304 6.94 20.46 14.84
N LEU A 305 6.96 19.39 14.08
CA LEU A 305 6.55 19.38 12.67
C LEU A 305 5.05 19.65 12.54
N VAL A 306 4.23 18.99 13.34
CA VAL A 306 2.78 19.20 13.38
C VAL A 306 2.43 20.63 13.85
N ASP A 307 3.06 21.11 14.93
CA ASP A 307 2.85 22.45 15.47
C ASP A 307 3.25 23.53 14.43
N ASN A 308 4.36 23.36 13.76
CA ASN A 308 4.80 24.25 12.67
C ASN A 308 3.76 24.28 11.54
N TYR A 309 3.22 23.13 11.15
CA TYR A 309 2.18 23.06 10.12
C TYR A 309 0.90 23.76 10.56
N VAL A 310 0.42 23.50 11.78
CA VAL A 310 -0.83 24.06 12.30
C VAL A 310 -0.74 25.58 12.45
N SER A 311 0.40 26.10 12.90
CA SER A 311 0.64 27.55 13.09
C SER A 311 0.95 28.32 11.80
N MET A 312 1.15 27.63 10.66
CA MET A 312 1.39 28.27 9.38
C MET A 312 0.22 29.15 8.92
N ARG A 313 0.53 30.16 8.12
CA ARG A 313 -0.51 30.92 7.38
C ARG A 313 -1.27 29.96 6.45
N LYS A 314 -2.57 30.14 6.34
CA LYS A 314 -3.44 29.31 5.48
C LYS A 314 -2.90 29.16 4.05
N LYS A 315 -2.32 30.22 3.47
CA LYS A 315 -1.71 30.18 2.16
C LYS A 315 -0.61 29.10 2.08
N ASN A 316 0.30 29.07 3.05
CA ASN A 316 1.41 28.12 3.06
C ASN A 316 0.92 26.69 3.28
N GLN A 317 -0.09 26.49 4.14
CA GLN A 317 -0.74 25.18 4.32
C GLN A 317 -1.36 24.68 3.00
N MET A 318 -2.02 25.57 2.25
CA MET A 318 -2.58 25.21 0.94
C MET A 318 -1.51 24.90 -0.11
N GLU A 319 -0.36 25.55 -0.07
CA GLU A 319 0.80 25.22 -0.92
C GLU A 319 1.32 23.82 -0.62
N LEU A 320 1.42 23.43 0.67
CA LEU A 320 1.80 22.06 1.06
C LEU A 320 0.76 21.02 0.64
N LYS A 321 -0.53 21.35 0.74
CA LYS A 321 -1.61 20.48 0.23
C LYS A 321 -1.50 20.27 -1.29
N GLN A 322 -1.20 21.33 -2.03
CA GLN A 322 -0.97 21.21 -3.48
C GLN A 322 0.26 20.36 -3.78
N GLN A 323 1.36 20.55 -3.07
CA GLN A 323 2.57 19.74 -3.20
C GLN A 323 2.27 18.26 -2.92
N ALA A 324 1.47 17.95 -1.88
CA ALA A 324 1.04 16.59 -1.59
C ALA A 324 0.26 15.98 -2.76
N LEU A 325 -0.66 16.74 -3.33
CA LEU A 325 -1.45 16.32 -4.48
C LEU A 325 -0.59 16.04 -5.70
N ASP A 326 0.36 16.94 -6.00
CA ASP A 326 1.28 16.80 -7.13
C ASP A 326 2.15 15.53 -6.98
N ILE A 327 2.68 15.27 -5.78
CA ILE A 327 3.41 14.04 -5.46
C ILE A 327 2.50 12.81 -5.65
N GLY A 328 1.30 12.84 -5.09
CA GLY A 328 0.37 11.71 -5.13
C GLY A 328 -0.06 11.35 -6.56
N ILE A 329 -0.46 12.34 -7.36
CA ILE A 329 -0.86 12.15 -8.76
C ILE A 329 0.36 11.71 -9.60
N GLY A 330 1.50 12.39 -9.45
CA GLY A 330 2.70 12.13 -10.22
C GLY A 330 3.34 10.77 -9.94
N SER A 331 3.07 10.17 -8.75
CA SER A 331 3.67 8.90 -8.36
C SER A 331 2.72 7.70 -8.49
N PHE A 332 1.38 7.90 -8.34
CA PHE A 332 0.47 6.78 -8.13
C PHE A 332 -0.75 6.76 -9.04
N SER A 333 -0.97 7.77 -9.87
CA SER A 333 -2.15 7.82 -10.75
C SER A 333 -2.11 6.76 -11.85
N TYR A 334 -3.29 6.39 -12.36
CA TYR A 334 -3.41 5.51 -13.51
C TYR A 334 -2.72 6.09 -14.75
N GLU A 335 -2.83 7.40 -14.93
CA GLU A 335 -2.26 8.13 -16.07
C GLU A 335 -0.74 8.00 -16.14
N VAL A 336 -0.08 8.03 -14.97
CA VAL A 336 1.39 7.91 -14.89
C VAL A 336 1.86 6.46 -14.99
N LEU A 337 1.13 5.52 -14.37
CA LEU A 337 1.63 4.16 -14.19
C LEU A 337 1.22 3.20 -15.31
N LYS A 338 0.09 3.44 -15.97
CA LYS A 338 -0.45 2.52 -16.98
C LYS A 338 0.54 2.19 -18.08
N ASP A 339 1.14 3.22 -18.67
CA ASP A 339 2.07 3.04 -19.79
C ASP A 339 3.34 2.32 -19.34
N GLN A 340 3.83 2.59 -18.14
CA GLN A 340 4.99 1.91 -17.56
C GLN A 340 4.75 0.39 -17.37
N TYR A 341 3.56 -0.01 -16.89
CA TYR A 341 3.18 -1.42 -16.80
C TYR A 341 3.06 -2.07 -18.18
N ILE A 342 2.43 -1.37 -19.14
CA ILE A 342 2.28 -1.89 -20.52
C ILE A 342 3.65 -2.04 -21.20
N GLU A 343 4.56 -1.09 -21.03
CA GLU A 343 5.92 -1.14 -21.54
C GLU A 343 6.69 -2.31 -20.93
N LEU A 344 6.60 -2.50 -19.61
CA LEU A 344 7.18 -3.66 -18.94
C LEU A 344 6.69 -4.96 -19.59
N PHE A 345 5.38 -5.16 -19.73
CA PHE A 345 4.84 -6.39 -20.29
C PHE A 345 5.24 -6.60 -21.75
N ASN A 346 5.28 -5.53 -22.56
CA ASN A 346 5.72 -5.61 -23.95
C ASN A 346 7.20 -5.99 -24.08
N SER A 347 8.03 -5.62 -23.12
CA SER A 347 9.47 -5.98 -23.10
C SER A 347 9.74 -7.45 -22.78
N LEU A 348 8.70 -8.24 -22.45
CA LEU A 348 8.81 -9.67 -22.12
C LEU A 348 8.48 -10.60 -23.30
N LYS A 349 8.09 -10.05 -24.44
CA LYS A 349 7.77 -10.81 -25.66
C LYS A 349 8.97 -11.46 -26.28
#